data_5c3f749a443558d8b3579e718fbd11ab
#
_entry.id   5c3f749a443558d8b3579e718fbd11ab
#
_cell.length_a   1.000
_cell.length_b   1.000
_cell.length_c   1.000
_cell.angle_alpha   90.00
_cell.angle_beta   90.00
_cell.angle_gamma   90.00
#
_symmetry.space_group_name_H-M   'P 1'
#
loop_
_entity.id
_entity.type
_entity.pdbx_description
1 polymer ?
#
loop_
_entity_poly.entity_id
_entity_poly.type
_entity_poly.pdbx_seq_one_letter_code
_entity_poly.pdbx_strand_id
1 'polypeptide(L)'
;MVSAIRNLVLYLALAGCARAELQFTFQLQETDLDGIKLRQLIFSDGAKPVSYAPPRGWQYFGGDDRLRLLPPAGQPGEAVISRTKLAQPQVFDDATIRRLTDEVVASVPSGAKRVSVISREKNRLLIDQKETFLVVINFELYGTPQSRSVMFLNRPGEQIRFEFTCPQTQFTALQKQFLGSQFSWQNL
;
A
#
# COMPACT_ATOMS: atom_id res chain seq x y z
N MET A 1 -17.79 11.71 -68.23
CA MET A 1 -18.43 11.54 -66.91
C MET A 1 -17.48 10.78 -66.02
N VAL A 2 -16.79 11.46 -65.18
CA VAL A 2 -15.75 10.88 -64.29
C VAL A 2 -16.30 10.94 -62.88
N SER A 3 -16.55 9.76 -62.29
CA SER A 3 -17.03 9.61 -60.92
C SER A 3 -15.86 9.66 -59.93
N ALA A 4 -15.82 10.67 -59.06
CA ALA A 4 -14.85 10.82 -58.03
C ALA A 4 -15.27 10.02 -56.81
N ILE A 5 -14.56 8.93 -56.48
CA ILE A 5 -14.72 8.15 -55.25
C ILE A 5 -13.95 8.92 -54.16
N ARG A 6 -14.70 9.47 -53.20
CA ARG A 6 -14.18 10.13 -51.98
C ARG A 6 -13.88 9.08 -50.96
N ASN A 7 -12.61 8.75 -50.75
CA ASN A 7 -12.15 7.93 -49.62
C ASN A 7 -12.31 8.72 -48.34
N LEU A 8 -13.29 8.38 -47.51
CA LEU A 8 -13.47 8.86 -46.14
C LEU A 8 -12.57 8.00 -45.23
N VAL A 9 -11.38 8.47 -44.90
CA VAL A 9 -10.53 7.83 -43.92
C VAL A 9 -11.05 8.24 -42.54
N LEU A 10 -11.71 7.27 -41.86
CA LEU A 10 -12.19 7.41 -40.49
C LEU A 10 -11.00 7.21 -39.55
N TYR A 11 -10.38 8.30 -39.07
CA TYR A 11 -9.42 8.23 -37.98
C TYR A 11 -10.17 7.93 -36.66
N LEU A 12 -10.16 6.66 -36.24
CA LEU A 12 -10.48 6.29 -34.87
C LEU A 12 -9.36 6.79 -33.97
N ALA A 13 -9.56 7.96 -33.37
CA ALA A 13 -8.71 8.41 -32.26
C ALA A 13 -9.01 7.49 -31.06
N LEU A 14 -8.18 6.48 -30.86
CA LEU A 14 -8.07 5.76 -29.59
C LEU A 14 -7.55 6.76 -28.55
N ALA A 15 -8.47 7.50 -27.93
CA ALA A 15 -8.19 8.22 -26.70
C ALA A 15 -7.90 7.17 -25.63
N GLY A 16 -6.66 6.72 -25.53
CA GLY A 16 -6.18 5.98 -24.38
C GLY A 16 -6.39 6.86 -23.16
N CYS A 17 -7.40 6.57 -22.35
CA CYS A 17 -7.54 7.14 -21.03
C CYS A 17 -6.27 6.75 -20.25
N ALA A 18 -5.25 7.60 -20.27
CA ALA A 18 -4.14 7.51 -19.35
C ALA A 18 -4.74 7.60 -17.95
N ARG A 19 -4.89 6.46 -17.30
CA ARG A 19 -5.35 6.40 -15.93
C ARG A 19 -4.26 7.04 -15.10
N ALA A 20 -4.55 8.18 -14.49
CA ALA A 20 -3.61 8.81 -13.59
C ALA A 20 -3.34 7.81 -12.45
N GLU A 21 -2.08 7.63 -12.14
CA GLU A 21 -1.61 6.68 -11.13
C GLU A 21 -1.60 7.37 -9.76
N LEU A 22 -1.89 6.62 -8.71
CA LEU A 22 -1.73 7.09 -7.34
C LEU A 22 -0.27 7.53 -7.12
N GLN A 23 -0.09 8.77 -6.70
CA GLN A 23 1.21 9.34 -6.32
C GLN A 23 1.25 9.52 -4.81
N PHE A 24 2.37 9.15 -4.17
CA PHE A 24 2.55 9.32 -2.73
C PHE A 24 3.15 10.68 -2.34
N THR A 25 3.31 11.59 -3.30
CA THR A 25 3.43 13.02 -3.02
C THR A 25 2.08 13.48 -2.47
N PHE A 26 2.06 14.14 -1.31
CA PHE A 26 0.81 14.45 -0.61
C PHE A 26 0.66 15.92 -0.29
N GLN A 27 -0.59 16.35 -0.13
CA GLN A 27 -0.96 17.57 0.56
C GLN A 27 -1.32 17.22 2.01
N LEU A 28 -0.80 17.99 2.97
CA LEU A 28 -1.14 17.82 4.38
C LEU A 28 -2.41 18.64 4.69
N GLN A 29 -3.44 17.96 5.15
CA GLN A 29 -4.64 18.59 5.72
C GLN A 29 -4.62 18.43 7.23
N GLU A 30 -4.69 19.56 7.95
CA GLU A 30 -4.84 19.57 9.41
C GLU A 30 -6.23 20.06 9.77
N THR A 31 -6.91 19.34 10.67
CA THR A 31 -8.19 19.74 11.25
C THR A 31 -8.00 19.80 12.77
N ASP A 32 -8.40 20.89 13.38
CA ASP A 32 -8.45 21.01 14.85
C ASP A 32 -9.85 20.60 15.32
N LEU A 33 -9.91 19.60 16.18
CA LEU A 33 -11.12 19.15 16.83
C LEU A 33 -10.90 19.21 18.34
N ASP A 34 -11.47 20.20 19.00
CA ASP A 34 -11.37 20.39 20.45
C ASP A 34 -9.91 20.42 20.96
N GLY A 35 -9.00 21.08 20.24
CA GLY A 35 -7.57 21.19 20.55
C GLY A 35 -6.76 19.95 20.15
N ILE A 36 -7.38 18.95 19.53
CA ILE A 36 -6.71 17.78 18.96
C ILE A 36 -6.47 18.01 17.47
N LYS A 37 -5.20 18.13 17.10
CA LYS A 37 -4.82 18.24 15.67
C LYS A 37 -4.88 16.87 15.01
N LEU A 38 -5.82 16.73 14.10
CA LEU A 38 -5.95 15.55 13.21
C LEU A 38 -5.22 15.88 11.91
N ARG A 39 -4.33 14.97 11.49
CA ARG A 39 -3.55 15.09 10.26
C ARG A 39 -3.98 14.05 9.26
N GLN A 40 -4.27 14.48 8.04
CA GLN A 40 -4.55 13.62 6.90
C GLN A 40 -3.61 13.96 5.75
N LEU A 41 -3.10 12.93 5.11
CA LEU A 41 -2.34 13.02 3.87
C LEU A 41 -3.31 12.81 2.72
N ILE A 42 -3.35 13.75 1.80
CA ILE A 42 -4.20 13.67 0.60
C ILE A 42 -3.30 13.40 -0.59
N PHE A 43 -3.46 12.23 -1.19
CA PHE A 43 -2.72 11.79 -2.37
C PHE A 43 -3.53 12.05 -3.63
N SER A 44 -2.85 12.39 -4.73
CA SER A 44 -3.46 12.48 -6.04
C SER A 44 -3.63 11.07 -6.65
N ASP A 45 -4.82 10.75 -7.10
CA ASP A 45 -5.16 9.51 -7.82
C ASP A 45 -6.13 9.86 -8.97
N GLY A 46 -5.61 10.56 -9.95
CA GLY A 46 -6.45 11.07 -11.05
C GLY A 46 -7.53 12.02 -10.56
N ALA A 47 -8.80 11.68 -10.84
CA ALA A 47 -9.96 12.50 -10.48
C ALA A 47 -10.44 12.28 -9.04
N LYS A 48 -9.97 11.23 -8.35
CA LYS A 48 -10.43 10.86 -7.01
C LYS A 48 -9.25 10.80 -6.05
N PRO A 49 -9.03 11.85 -5.25
CA PRO A 49 -7.95 11.82 -4.27
C PRO A 49 -8.16 10.73 -3.22
N VAL A 50 -7.07 10.26 -2.66
CA VAL A 50 -7.06 9.28 -1.57
C VAL A 50 -6.63 9.97 -0.29
N SER A 51 -7.35 9.78 0.79
CA SER A 51 -6.95 10.24 2.12
C SER A 51 -6.37 9.11 2.96
N TYR A 52 -5.42 9.47 3.82
CA TYR A 52 -4.81 8.58 4.80
C TYR A 52 -4.37 9.36 6.05
N ALA A 53 -4.75 8.89 7.23
CA ALA A 53 -4.28 9.44 8.49
C ALA A 53 -3.17 8.54 9.06
N PRO A 54 -1.90 8.98 9.06
CA PRO A 54 -0.79 8.18 9.61
C PRO A 54 -0.96 7.99 11.12
N PRO A 55 -0.31 6.97 11.73
CA PRO A 55 -0.34 6.78 13.17
C PRO A 55 0.14 8.03 13.89
N ARG A 56 -0.49 8.36 15.01
CA ARG A 56 -0.16 9.58 15.78
C ARG A 56 1.31 9.53 16.25
N GLY A 57 2.02 10.62 16.01
CA GLY A 57 3.42 10.78 16.41
C GLY A 57 4.43 10.15 15.45
N TRP A 58 3.96 9.44 14.41
CA TRP A 58 4.87 8.92 13.40
C TRP A 58 5.31 10.03 12.43
N GLN A 59 6.55 9.94 11.98
CA GLN A 59 7.06 10.77 10.89
C GLN A 59 6.69 10.12 9.55
N TYR A 60 6.50 10.92 8.51
CA TYR A 60 6.14 10.43 7.19
C TYR A 60 6.85 11.22 6.09
N PHE A 61 7.23 10.50 5.03
CA PHE A 61 8.00 11.00 3.90
C PHE A 61 7.36 10.46 2.63
N GLY A 62 6.81 11.35 1.82
CA GLY A 62 6.19 11.01 0.53
C GLY A 62 7.21 10.99 -0.59
N GLY A 63 6.91 10.23 -1.65
CA GLY A 63 7.63 10.16 -2.90
C GLY A 63 6.68 9.82 -4.04
N ASP A 64 7.18 9.56 -5.23
CA ASP A 64 6.33 9.27 -6.39
C ASP A 64 5.70 7.87 -6.31
N ASP A 65 6.44 6.89 -5.78
CA ASP A 65 6.07 5.47 -5.78
C ASP A 65 5.77 4.90 -4.40
N ARG A 66 6.09 5.62 -3.31
CA ARG A 66 5.92 5.14 -1.94
C ARG A 66 5.79 6.24 -0.90
N LEU A 67 5.08 5.91 0.18
CA LEU A 67 5.08 6.65 1.43
C LEU A 67 5.86 5.85 2.47
N ARG A 68 6.83 6.48 3.10
CA ARG A 68 7.64 5.92 4.17
C ARG A 68 7.19 6.50 5.50
N LEU A 69 7.00 5.66 6.51
CA LEU A 69 6.63 6.11 7.86
C LEU A 69 7.60 5.54 8.88
N LEU A 70 7.99 6.38 9.83
CA LEU A 70 8.86 6.01 10.94
C LEU A 70 8.13 6.17 12.26
N PRO A 71 8.17 5.16 13.16
CA PRO A 71 7.68 5.30 14.52
C PRO A 71 8.31 6.49 15.25
N PRO A 72 7.75 6.93 16.39
CA PRO A 72 8.33 7.98 17.21
C PRO A 72 9.78 7.68 17.60
N ALA A 73 10.55 8.73 17.86
CA ALA A 73 11.96 8.62 18.25
C ALA A 73 12.15 7.61 19.41
N GLY A 74 13.18 6.75 19.29
CA GLY A 74 13.47 5.67 20.25
C GLY A 74 12.70 4.36 19.99
N GLN A 75 11.76 4.33 19.05
CA GLN A 75 11.06 3.11 18.64
C GLN A 75 11.59 2.67 17.27
N PRO A 76 12.33 1.57 17.17
CA PRO A 76 12.86 1.10 15.88
C PRO A 76 11.77 0.50 15.03
N GLY A 77 11.87 0.70 13.73
CA GLY A 77 10.95 0.15 12.75
C GLY A 77 10.71 1.10 11.59
N GLU A 78 10.09 0.55 10.56
CA GLU A 78 9.72 1.30 9.36
C GLU A 78 8.46 0.70 8.77
N ALA A 79 7.55 1.57 8.35
CA ALA A 79 6.45 1.19 7.47
C ALA A 79 6.63 1.83 6.10
N VAL A 80 6.22 1.09 5.07
CA VAL A 80 6.23 1.55 3.68
C VAL A 80 4.88 1.23 3.08
N ILE A 81 4.21 2.24 2.53
CA ILE A 81 3.04 2.06 1.67
C ILE A 81 3.51 2.30 0.24
N SER A 82 3.32 1.30 -0.60
CA SER A 82 3.74 1.34 -2.00
C SER A 82 2.66 0.80 -2.92
N ARG A 83 2.81 1.02 -4.21
CA ARG A 83 1.91 0.50 -5.23
C ARG A 83 2.65 -0.32 -6.28
N THR A 84 1.94 -1.27 -6.85
CA THR A 84 2.39 -2.06 -8.02
C THR A 84 1.26 -2.08 -9.03
N LYS A 85 1.56 -1.84 -10.30
CA LYS A 85 0.59 -1.96 -11.39
C LYS A 85 0.15 -3.40 -11.55
N LEU A 86 -1.15 -3.60 -11.74
CA LEU A 86 -1.73 -4.89 -12.09
C LEU A 86 -2.20 -4.87 -13.54
N ALA A 87 -1.72 -5.82 -14.34
CA ALA A 87 -2.17 -5.99 -15.72
C ALA A 87 -3.65 -6.45 -15.78
N GLN A 88 -4.10 -7.19 -14.77
CA GLN A 88 -5.46 -7.70 -14.63
C GLN A 88 -5.94 -7.60 -13.19
N PRO A 89 -7.26 -7.45 -12.95
CA PRO A 89 -7.82 -7.52 -11.61
C PRO A 89 -7.45 -8.85 -10.93
N GLN A 90 -7.01 -8.77 -9.68
CA GLN A 90 -6.65 -9.96 -8.88
C GLN A 90 -7.64 -10.13 -7.73
N VAL A 91 -7.95 -11.39 -7.43
CA VAL A 91 -8.71 -11.79 -6.24
C VAL A 91 -7.78 -12.54 -5.29
N PHE A 92 -8.09 -12.54 -3.98
CA PHE A 92 -7.32 -13.32 -3.01
C PHE A 92 -7.85 -14.76 -2.94
N ASP A 93 -7.64 -15.52 -4.02
CA ASP A 93 -7.80 -16.98 -4.05
C ASP A 93 -6.56 -17.70 -3.50
N ASP A 94 -6.62 -19.00 -3.36
CA ASP A 94 -5.54 -19.79 -2.79
C ASP A 94 -4.23 -19.71 -3.57
N ALA A 95 -4.29 -19.57 -4.90
CA ALA A 95 -3.12 -19.43 -5.74
C ALA A 95 -2.44 -18.08 -5.54
N THR A 96 -3.24 -17.00 -5.53
CA THR A 96 -2.77 -15.64 -5.26
C THR A 96 -2.21 -15.53 -3.84
N ILE A 97 -2.89 -16.10 -2.84
CA ILE A 97 -2.43 -16.11 -1.45
C ILE A 97 -1.08 -16.80 -1.31
N ARG A 98 -0.88 -17.96 -1.94
CA ARG A 98 0.43 -18.65 -1.96
C ARG A 98 1.50 -17.78 -2.59
N ARG A 99 1.25 -17.29 -3.81
CA ARG A 99 2.20 -16.44 -4.53
C ARG A 99 2.61 -15.20 -3.74
N LEU A 100 1.65 -14.47 -3.17
CA LEU A 100 1.93 -13.27 -2.36
C LEU A 100 2.68 -13.61 -1.07
N THR A 101 2.39 -14.77 -0.46
CA THR A 101 3.15 -15.24 0.70
C THR A 101 4.61 -15.52 0.33
N ASP A 102 4.84 -16.23 -0.79
CA ASP A 102 6.19 -16.54 -1.27
C ASP A 102 6.96 -15.26 -1.64
N GLU A 103 6.27 -14.27 -2.23
CA GLU A 103 6.84 -12.94 -2.51
C GLU A 103 7.28 -12.23 -1.23
N VAL A 104 6.46 -12.25 -0.17
CA VAL A 104 6.83 -11.66 1.12
C VAL A 104 8.03 -12.38 1.73
N VAL A 105 8.07 -13.70 1.69
CA VAL A 105 9.20 -14.50 2.17
C VAL A 105 10.47 -14.19 1.37
N ALA A 106 10.38 -14.06 0.06
CA ALA A 106 11.52 -13.74 -0.81
C ALA A 106 12.00 -12.28 -0.65
N SER A 107 11.15 -11.38 -0.14
CA SER A 107 11.47 -9.95 0.02
C SER A 107 12.29 -9.60 1.26
N VAL A 108 12.63 -10.58 2.11
CA VAL A 108 13.49 -10.33 3.28
C VAL A 108 14.89 -9.90 2.83
N PRO A 109 15.59 -9.06 3.63
CA PRO A 109 16.93 -8.62 3.27
C PRO A 109 17.90 -9.77 3.05
N SER A 110 18.88 -9.58 2.18
CA SER A 110 19.98 -10.52 2.00
C SER A 110 20.69 -10.73 3.34
N GLY A 111 20.97 -11.99 3.68
CA GLY A 111 21.55 -12.38 4.98
C GLY A 111 20.52 -12.67 6.07
N ALA A 112 19.22 -12.50 5.79
CA ALA A 112 18.19 -12.96 6.72
C ALA A 112 18.23 -14.49 6.87
N LYS A 113 18.02 -14.95 8.12
CA LYS A 113 17.99 -16.37 8.51
C LYS A 113 16.69 -16.69 9.22
N ARG A 114 16.36 -17.98 9.36
CA ARG A 114 15.22 -18.47 10.13
C ARG A 114 13.90 -17.83 9.71
N VAL A 115 13.71 -17.61 8.41
CA VAL A 115 12.48 -17.04 7.88
C VAL A 115 11.31 -18.01 8.09
N SER A 116 10.25 -17.53 8.74
CA SER A 116 9.05 -18.33 9.00
C SER A 116 7.79 -17.50 8.83
N VAL A 117 6.76 -18.10 8.24
CA VAL A 117 5.43 -17.50 8.13
C VAL A 117 4.66 -17.74 9.42
N ILE A 118 4.21 -16.68 10.06
CA ILE A 118 3.51 -16.70 11.34
C ILE A 118 1.99 -16.75 11.13
N SER A 119 1.47 -15.89 10.22
CA SER A 119 0.04 -15.90 9.89
C SER A 119 -0.20 -15.49 8.44
N ARG A 120 -1.37 -15.94 7.93
CA ARG A 120 -1.97 -15.56 6.66
C ARG A 120 -3.43 -15.31 6.93
N GLU A 121 -3.89 -14.08 6.73
CA GLU A 121 -5.25 -13.70 7.11
C GLU A 121 -5.92 -12.95 5.94
N LYS A 122 -6.98 -13.53 5.39
CA LYS A 122 -7.83 -12.86 4.42
C LYS A 122 -8.86 -12.01 5.19
N ASN A 123 -9.07 -10.78 4.73
CA ASN A 123 -10.06 -9.87 5.31
C ASN A 123 -9.85 -9.55 6.81
N ARG A 124 -8.60 -9.56 7.27
CA ARG A 124 -8.27 -9.06 8.61
C ARG A 124 -8.79 -7.65 8.83
N LEU A 125 -8.80 -6.87 7.77
CA LEU A 125 -9.27 -5.51 7.71
C LEU A 125 -9.89 -5.29 6.33
N LEU A 126 -11.10 -4.70 6.26
CA LEU A 126 -11.63 -4.16 5.02
C LEU A 126 -11.20 -2.70 4.90
N ILE A 127 -10.54 -2.36 3.82
CA ILE A 127 -10.11 -0.99 3.52
C ILE A 127 -11.00 -0.47 2.38
N ASP A 128 -11.71 0.63 2.61
CA ASP A 128 -12.65 1.19 1.64
C ASP A 128 -13.61 0.09 1.12
N GLN A 129 -14.11 -0.76 2.04
CA GLN A 129 -14.99 -1.92 1.79
C GLN A 129 -14.39 -3.00 0.86
N LYS A 130 -13.09 -2.95 0.57
CA LYS A 130 -12.40 -3.94 -0.26
C LYS A 130 -11.69 -4.98 0.57
N GLU A 131 -11.64 -6.19 0.01
CA GLU A 131 -10.89 -7.30 0.58
C GLU A 131 -9.41 -6.98 0.70
N THR A 132 -8.81 -7.47 1.77
CA THR A 132 -7.36 -7.40 2.00
C THR A 132 -6.80 -8.79 2.31
N PHE A 133 -5.49 -8.93 2.12
CA PHE A 133 -4.75 -10.12 2.53
C PHE A 133 -3.51 -9.71 3.32
N LEU A 134 -3.38 -10.23 4.54
CA LEU A 134 -2.27 -9.95 5.45
C LEU A 134 -1.38 -11.18 5.59
N VAL A 135 -0.07 -10.99 5.47
CA VAL A 135 0.97 -11.97 5.80
C VAL A 135 1.83 -11.42 6.92
N VAL A 136 2.12 -12.24 7.91
CA VAL A 136 3.10 -11.92 8.95
C VAL A 136 4.20 -12.97 8.91
N ILE A 137 5.46 -12.50 8.89
CA ILE A 137 6.66 -13.34 8.91
C ILE A 137 7.60 -12.92 10.03
N ASN A 138 8.35 -13.87 10.55
CA ASN A 138 9.51 -13.62 11.40
C ASN A 138 10.79 -14.04 10.65
N PHE A 139 11.88 -13.34 10.94
CA PHE A 139 13.21 -13.67 10.44
C PHE A 139 14.26 -13.11 11.40
N GLU A 140 15.49 -13.57 11.27
CA GLU A 140 16.64 -13.03 11.99
C GLU A 140 17.52 -12.25 11.02
N LEU A 141 17.87 -11.02 11.38
CA LEU A 141 18.78 -10.19 10.59
C LEU A 141 19.93 -9.73 11.48
N TYR A 142 21.16 -10.13 11.12
CA TYR A 142 22.38 -9.84 11.91
C TYR A 142 22.25 -10.20 13.40
N GLY A 143 21.65 -11.37 13.69
CA GLY A 143 21.45 -11.85 15.05
C GLY A 143 20.27 -11.23 15.80
N THR A 144 19.55 -10.28 15.19
CA THR A 144 18.40 -9.63 15.81
C THR A 144 17.08 -10.19 15.24
N PRO A 145 16.19 -10.75 16.08
CA PRO A 145 14.85 -11.19 15.66
C PRO A 145 14.02 -10.01 15.15
N GLN A 146 13.49 -10.15 13.96
CA GLN A 146 12.62 -9.18 13.28
C GLN A 146 11.27 -9.80 12.99
N SER A 147 10.24 -8.95 12.94
CA SER A 147 8.92 -9.32 12.41
C SER A 147 8.53 -8.34 11.32
N ARG A 148 7.87 -8.88 10.30
CA ARG A 148 7.31 -8.09 9.19
C ARG A 148 5.87 -8.47 8.98
N SER A 149 5.01 -7.47 8.81
CA SER A 149 3.67 -7.63 8.28
C SER A 149 3.56 -6.96 6.92
N VAL A 150 2.87 -7.62 5.99
CA VAL A 150 2.55 -7.05 4.68
C VAL A 150 1.08 -7.28 4.42
N MET A 151 0.33 -6.19 4.25
CA MET A 151 -1.05 -6.25 3.82
C MET A 151 -1.19 -5.77 2.39
N PHE A 152 -1.96 -6.49 1.61
CA PHE A 152 -2.27 -6.23 0.22
C PHE A 152 -3.71 -5.76 0.08
N LEU A 153 -3.93 -4.72 -0.70
CA LEU A 153 -5.22 -4.20 -1.11
C LEU A 153 -5.25 -4.13 -2.65
N ASN A 154 -6.14 -4.90 -3.27
CA ASN A 154 -6.31 -4.84 -4.72
C ASN A 154 -7.28 -3.72 -5.09
N ARG A 155 -6.85 -2.85 -6.00
CA ARG A 155 -7.63 -1.79 -6.63
C ARG A 155 -7.68 -2.01 -8.14
N PRO A 156 -8.60 -1.40 -8.88
CA PRO A 156 -8.60 -1.50 -10.32
C PRO A 156 -7.28 -0.99 -10.93
N GLY A 157 -6.51 -1.87 -11.57
CA GLY A 157 -5.24 -1.56 -12.24
C GLY A 157 -4.01 -1.46 -11.34
N GLU A 158 -4.14 -1.63 -10.03
CA GLU A 158 -3.01 -1.57 -9.10
C GLU A 158 -3.25 -2.38 -7.82
N GLN A 159 -2.16 -2.71 -7.14
CA GLN A 159 -2.16 -3.29 -5.81
C GLN A 159 -1.41 -2.35 -4.87
N ILE A 160 -2.03 -2.01 -3.74
CA ILE A 160 -1.40 -1.26 -2.66
C ILE A 160 -0.83 -2.27 -1.66
N ARG A 161 0.41 -2.05 -1.24
CA ARG A 161 1.12 -2.84 -0.26
C ARG A 161 1.43 -2.00 0.96
N PHE A 162 0.95 -2.41 2.11
CA PHE A 162 1.23 -1.81 3.42
C PHE A 162 2.21 -2.72 4.14
N GLU A 163 3.47 -2.38 4.15
CA GLU A 163 4.54 -3.15 4.78
C GLU A 163 4.98 -2.49 6.07
N PHE A 164 5.19 -3.26 7.14
CA PHE A 164 5.77 -2.79 8.38
C PHE A 164 6.79 -3.80 8.90
N THR A 165 7.98 -3.34 9.27
CA THR A 165 9.08 -4.17 9.79
C THR A 165 9.67 -3.51 11.04
N CYS A 166 9.86 -4.29 12.09
CA CYS A 166 10.57 -3.85 13.29
C CYS A 166 11.11 -5.04 14.10
N PRO A 167 11.93 -4.81 15.15
CA PRO A 167 12.31 -5.86 16.09
C PRO A 167 11.10 -6.54 16.69
N GLN A 168 11.15 -7.87 16.81
CA GLN A 168 10.04 -8.72 17.23
C GLN A 168 9.45 -8.30 18.59
N THR A 169 10.29 -7.82 19.52
CA THR A 169 9.87 -7.39 20.86
C THR A 169 8.89 -6.21 20.87
N GLN A 170 8.90 -5.39 19.81
CA GLN A 170 8.02 -4.21 19.70
C GLN A 170 6.92 -4.38 18.68
N PHE A 171 6.94 -5.48 17.92
CA PHE A 171 6.11 -5.68 16.76
C PHE A 171 4.61 -5.56 17.06
N THR A 172 4.11 -6.25 18.09
CA THR A 172 2.67 -6.26 18.39
C THR A 172 2.10 -4.86 18.64
N ALA A 173 2.83 -4.04 19.41
CA ALA A 173 2.36 -2.69 19.76
C ALA A 173 2.38 -1.75 18.56
N LEU A 174 3.50 -1.75 17.80
CA LEU A 174 3.66 -0.85 16.64
C LEU A 174 2.81 -1.30 15.44
N GLN A 175 2.70 -2.60 15.20
CA GLN A 175 1.82 -3.15 14.17
C GLN A 175 0.36 -2.75 14.42
N LYS A 176 -0.10 -2.81 15.69
CA LYS A 176 -1.47 -2.40 16.03
C LYS A 176 -1.74 -0.94 15.66
N GLN A 177 -0.78 -0.04 15.91
CA GLN A 177 -0.91 1.38 15.54
C GLN A 177 -0.96 1.52 14.01
N PHE A 178 -0.06 0.83 13.29
CA PHE A 178 -0.02 0.89 11.84
C PHE A 178 -1.26 0.29 11.19
N LEU A 179 -1.73 -0.88 11.64
CA LEU A 179 -2.98 -1.48 11.16
C LEU A 179 -4.18 -0.57 11.43
N GLY A 180 -4.23 0.05 12.64
CA GLY A 180 -5.29 1.00 12.99
C GLY A 180 -5.35 2.19 12.04
N SER A 181 -4.20 2.71 11.59
CA SER A 181 -4.16 3.83 10.65
C SER A 181 -4.71 3.48 9.26
N GLN A 182 -4.64 2.22 8.86
CA GLN A 182 -5.09 1.78 7.52
C GLN A 182 -6.61 1.88 7.34
N PHE A 183 -7.40 1.91 8.44
CA PHE A 183 -8.84 2.18 8.36
C PHE A 183 -9.17 3.56 7.78
N SER A 184 -8.23 4.51 7.90
CA SER A 184 -8.41 5.86 7.35
C SER A 184 -8.11 5.98 5.85
N TRP A 185 -7.60 4.90 5.23
CA TRP A 185 -7.36 4.85 3.79
C TRP A 185 -8.67 4.77 3.03
N GLN A 186 -9.02 5.85 2.33
CA GLN A 186 -10.29 5.93 1.60
C GLN A 186 -10.18 6.85 0.38
N ASN A 187 -10.97 6.55 -0.64
CA ASN A 187 -11.19 7.47 -1.75
C ASN A 187 -12.15 8.59 -1.32
N LEU A 188 -11.84 9.83 -1.72
CA LEU A 188 -12.66 11.01 -1.43
C LEU A 188 -13.64 11.30 -2.57
#